data_5b60a9d65f688fedddbd39e420c7d47f
#
_entry.id   5b60a9d65f688fedddbd39e420c7d47f
#
_cell.length_a   1.000
_cell.length_b   1.000
_cell.length_c   1.000
_cell.angle_alpha   90.00
_cell.angle_beta   90.00
_cell.angle_gamma   90.00
#
_symmetry.space_group_name_H-M   'P 1'
#
loop_
_entity.id
_entity.type
_entity.pdbx_description
1 polymer ?
#
loop_
_entity_poly.entity_id
_entity_poly.type
_entity_poly.pdbx_seq_one_letter_code
_entity_poly.pdbx_strand_id
1 'polypeptide(L)'
;EQVQHHDEEIQATTFEWITEFLHVVPAMVVRFTPRLISAVLPCLAHPAPAIQTAAIKANTELFAAIEHQLPDGGGGLDYFVTTNALKQHLLDQHDQTRLQALEWLMMLHAKSPTKLFSIQDGSISVLLRVLSDPSEEVILCDLRLLTQICSRADEHHFRLFLTDLLERFAADRRLLESWGSLIIRQLCVHLQTERVFPVLADILETYEDLEFASIMVQNLNMILVASQELKPLRRRIRALDTREHQQLFVRLYRCWSHNAISALCLCLLTQSYEHAYNVLRIFADLDVSLSMLLQVDKLVQLIESPIFTSLRLQLLEPEQHPFLVKCLYGMLMLLPQSSAFATLRNRLQAVHGLGHLTMPNDERPHTRYARQATPDVPWNELLQHFRTVQLRHERLRLATERLTDNEPRRRVQQREPAPFARMSFTANAGTRSARE
;
A
#
# COMPACT_ATOMS: atom_id res chain seq x y z
N GLU A 1 -14.51 -41.33 -0.61
CA GLU A 1 -15.40 -41.74 -1.75
C GLU A 1 -16.85 -41.40 -1.45
N GLN A 2 -17.40 -41.73 -0.26
CA GLN A 2 -18.79 -41.44 0.09
C GLN A 2 -19.11 -39.96 0.29
N VAL A 3 -18.14 -39.13 0.65
CA VAL A 3 -18.28 -37.67 0.75
C VAL A 3 -18.58 -37.00 -0.61
N GLN A 4 -18.26 -37.67 -1.71
CA GLN A 4 -18.53 -37.19 -3.08
C GLN A 4 -19.68 -37.97 -3.73
N HIS A 5 -20.54 -38.62 -2.95
CA HIS A 5 -21.69 -39.35 -3.46
C HIS A 5 -22.73 -38.37 -3.99
N HIS A 6 -23.52 -38.80 -5.01
CA HIS A 6 -24.57 -37.95 -5.61
C HIS A 6 -25.79 -37.74 -4.71
N ASP A 7 -25.98 -38.59 -3.71
CA ASP A 7 -27.09 -38.54 -2.76
C ASP A 7 -26.73 -37.67 -1.55
N GLU A 8 -27.50 -36.63 -1.30
CA GLU A 8 -27.27 -35.63 -0.25
C GLU A 8 -27.37 -36.23 1.16
N GLU A 9 -28.27 -37.24 1.40
CA GLU A 9 -28.41 -37.90 2.69
C GLU A 9 -27.17 -38.73 3.02
N ILE A 10 -26.58 -39.39 2.03
CA ILE A 10 -25.36 -40.19 2.19
C ILE A 10 -24.19 -39.28 2.50
N GLN A 11 -24.08 -38.11 1.83
CA GLN A 11 -23.05 -37.14 2.11
C GLN A 11 -23.15 -36.59 3.52
N ALA A 12 -24.34 -36.10 3.93
CA ALA A 12 -24.57 -35.55 5.27
C ALA A 12 -24.26 -36.58 6.36
N THR A 13 -24.78 -37.81 6.22
CA THR A 13 -24.52 -38.91 7.17
C THR A 13 -23.02 -39.25 7.22
N THR A 14 -22.29 -39.15 6.10
CA THR A 14 -20.84 -39.41 6.08
C THR A 14 -20.10 -38.37 6.92
N PHE A 15 -20.46 -37.07 6.88
CA PHE A 15 -19.87 -36.05 7.74
C PHE A 15 -20.19 -36.26 9.22
N GLU A 16 -21.41 -36.71 9.55
CA GLU A 16 -21.77 -37.08 10.91
C GLU A 16 -20.89 -38.24 11.43
N TRP A 17 -20.68 -39.28 10.61
CA TRP A 17 -19.77 -40.39 10.97
C TRP A 17 -18.33 -39.88 11.21
N ILE A 18 -17.82 -38.96 10.36
CA ILE A 18 -16.50 -38.37 10.56
C ILE A 18 -16.45 -37.64 11.93
N THR A 19 -17.48 -36.89 12.30
CA THR A 19 -17.59 -36.23 13.60
C THR A 19 -17.56 -37.22 14.76
N GLU A 20 -18.34 -38.29 14.67
CA GLU A 20 -18.36 -39.34 15.70
C GLU A 20 -16.98 -40.07 15.82
N PHE A 21 -16.34 -40.37 14.70
CA PHE A 21 -15.01 -40.95 14.75
C PHE A 21 -13.96 -40.00 15.37
N LEU A 22 -14.06 -38.70 15.17
CA LEU A 22 -13.23 -37.71 15.81
C LEU A 22 -13.41 -37.70 17.33
N HIS A 23 -14.63 -37.94 17.84
CA HIS A 23 -14.89 -38.06 19.28
C HIS A 23 -14.35 -39.37 19.86
N VAL A 24 -14.47 -40.50 19.14
CA VAL A 24 -14.14 -41.84 19.68
C VAL A 24 -12.64 -42.14 19.52
N VAL A 25 -12.02 -41.84 18.36
CA VAL A 25 -10.68 -42.26 18.01
C VAL A 25 -9.91 -41.14 17.27
N PRO A 26 -9.76 -39.94 17.85
CA PRO A 26 -9.18 -38.80 17.17
C PRO A 26 -7.77 -39.05 16.64
N ALA A 27 -6.91 -39.75 17.36
CA ALA A 27 -5.52 -40.02 16.97
C ALA A 27 -5.40 -40.84 15.65
N MET A 28 -6.42 -41.66 15.34
CA MET A 28 -6.44 -42.40 14.08
C MET A 28 -6.92 -41.51 12.90
N VAL A 29 -7.89 -40.64 13.16
CA VAL A 29 -8.51 -39.78 12.14
C VAL A 29 -7.52 -38.68 11.71
N VAL A 30 -6.71 -38.13 12.61
CA VAL A 30 -5.70 -37.10 12.32
C VAL A 30 -4.71 -37.51 11.23
N ARG A 31 -4.42 -38.79 11.07
CA ARG A 31 -3.56 -39.28 9.96
C ARG A 31 -4.15 -39.05 8.57
N PHE A 32 -5.49 -38.97 8.49
CA PHE A 32 -6.21 -38.77 7.23
C PHE A 32 -6.58 -37.30 6.96
N THR A 33 -6.11 -36.37 7.82
CA THR A 33 -6.40 -34.95 7.71
C THR A 33 -6.25 -34.35 6.29
N PRO A 34 -5.19 -34.63 5.52
CA PRO A 34 -5.08 -34.06 4.18
C PRO A 34 -6.24 -34.46 3.25
N ARG A 35 -6.69 -35.72 3.34
CA ARG A 35 -7.82 -36.22 2.55
C ARG A 35 -9.14 -35.67 3.06
N LEU A 36 -9.30 -35.55 4.39
CA LEU A 36 -10.50 -35.00 4.99
C LEU A 36 -10.67 -33.52 4.66
N ILE A 37 -9.61 -32.73 4.74
CA ILE A 37 -9.62 -31.31 4.36
C ILE A 37 -10.07 -31.15 2.89
N SER A 38 -9.48 -31.92 1.96
CA SER A 38 -9.85 -31.84 0.54
C SER A 38 -11.29 -32.23 0.28
N ALA A 39 -11.92 -33.05 1.15
CA ALA A 39 -13.31 -33.46 1.04
C ALA A 39 -14.28 -32.50 1.75
N VAL A 40 -13.90 -31.98 2.93
CA VAL A 40 -14.76 -31.16 3.81
C VAL A 40 -14.83 -29.71 3.34
N LEU A 41 -13.68 -29.09 2.99
CA LEU A 41 -13.63 -27.67 2.68
C LEU A 41 -14.55 -27.24 1.50
N PRO A 42 -14.64 -27.95 0.37
CA PRO A 42 -15.55 -27.59 -0.70
C PRO A 42 -17.03 -27.67 -0.29
N CYS A 43 -17.36 -28.52 0.69
CA CYS A 43 -18.73 -28.71 1.15
C CYS A 43 -19.21 -27.63 2.16
N LEU A 44 -18.32 -26.76 2.63
CA LEU A 44 -18.68 -25.63 3.51
C LEU A 44 -19.60 -24.61 2.82
N ALA A 45 -19.53 -24.52 1.52
CA ALA A 45 -20.38 -23.66 0.70
C ALA A 45 -21.38 -24.45 -0.15
N HIS A 46 -21.71 -25.70 0.26
CA HIS A 46 -22.62 -26.53 -0.49
C HIS A 46 -24.06 -25.96 -0.48
N PRO A 47 -24.79 -25.99 -1.62
CA PRO A 47 -26.16 -25.43 -1.71
C PRO A 47 -27.18 -26.13 -0.82
N ALA A 48 -27.01 -27.42 -0.51
CA ALA A 48 -27.87 -28.15 0.42
C ALA A 48 -27.50 -27.84 1.87
N PRO A 49 -28.43 -27.27 2.68
CA PRO A 49 -28.11 -26.82 4.05
C PRO A 49 -27.75 -27.97 4.99
N ALA A 50 -28.29 -29.18 4.75
CA ALA A 50 -27.96 -30.37 5.55
C ALA A 50 -26.48 -30.75 5.43
N ILE A 51 -25.96 -30.78 4.19
CA ILE A 51 -24.56 -31.08 3.91
C ILE A 51 -23.65 -29.95 4.45
N GLN A 52 -24.03 -28.69 4.22
CA GLN A 52 -23.30 -27.53 4.71
C GLN A 52 -23.14 -27.58 6.24
N THR A 53 -24.22 -27.78 6.94
CA THR A 53 -24.21 -27.84 8.43
C THR A 53 -23.35 -28.98 8.95
N ALA A 54 -23.49 -30.18 8.36
CA ALA A 54 -22.69 -31.35 8.73
C ALA A 54 -21.21 -31.17 8.41
N ALA A 55 -20.86 -30.55 7.26
CA ALA A 55 -19.50 -30.24 6.89
C ALA A 55 -18.86 -29.20 7.82
N ILE A 56 -19.59 -28.13 8.19
CA ILE A 56 -19.11 -27.11 9.15
C ILE A 56 -18.83 -27.78 10.50
N LYS A 57 -19.72 -28.64 10.99
CA LYS A 57 -19.51 -29.35 12.26
C LYS A 57 -18.28 -30.27 12.18
N ALA A 58 -18.15 -31.07 11.13
CA ALA A 58 -17.00 -31.96 10.93
C ALA A 58 -15.69 -31.16 10.81
N ASN A 59 -15.68 -30.01 10.12
CA ASN A 59 -14.52 -29.12 10.05
C ASN A 59 -14.13 -28.57 11.41
N THR A 60 -15.10 -28.10 12.20
CA THR A 60 -14.85 -27.54 13.54
C THR A 60 -14.25 -28.57 14.49
N GLU A 61 -14.81 -29.78 14.50
CA GLU A 61 -14.31 -30.87 15.34
C GLU A 61 -12.92 -31.35 14.89
N LEU A 62 -12.67 -31.45 13.58
CA LEU A 62 -11.36 -31.81 13.04
C LEU A 62 -10.31 -30.75 13.38
N PHE A 63 -10.67 -29.47 13.27
CA PHE A 63 -9.82 -28.34 13.64
C PHE A 63 -9.47 -28.40 15.15
N ALA A 64 -10.47 -28.57 16.02
CA ALA A 64 -10.28 -28.68 17.47
C ALA A 64 -9.44 -29.91 17.83
N ALA A 65 -9.68 -31.06 17.21
CA ALA A 65 -8.92 -32.28 17.45
C ALA A 65 -7.43 -32.09 17.13
N ILE A 66 -7.10 -31.38 16.05
CA ILE A 66 -5.72 -31.09 15.68
C ILE A 66 -5.13 -29.99 16.57
N GLU A 67 -5.93 -28.98 16.94
CA GLU A 67 -5.48 -27.94 17.85
C GLU A 67 -5.12 -28.47 19.24
N HIS A 68 -5.89 -29.40 19.77
CA HIS A 68 -5.69 -29.91 21.12
C HIS A 68 -4.76 -31.11 21.24
N GLN A 69 -4.65 -31.95 20.19
CA GLN A 69 -3.95 -33.24 20.29
C GLN A 69 -2.55 -33.27 19.74
N LEU A 70 -2.10 -32.27 18.98
CA LEU A 70 -0.74 -32.22 18.52
C LEU A 70 0.15 -31.55 19.57
N PRO A 71 0.94 -32.29 20.36
CA PRO A 71 2.05 -31.70 21.09
C PRO A 71 3.07 -31.19 20.07
N ASP A 72 3.81 -30.15 20.44
CA ASP A 72 4.89 -29.57 19.64
C ASP A 72 5.84 -30.71 19.15
N GLY A 73 5.75 -31.03 17.84
CA GLY A 73 6.74 -31.90 17.23
C GLY A 73 6.32 -33.19 16.52
N GLY A 74 5.02 -33.50 16.37
CA GLY A 74 4.65 -34.48 15.36
C GLY A 74 4.00 -35.78 15.81
N GLY A 75 2.72 -35.76 16.01
CA GLY A 75 1.89 -36.95 16.10
C GLY A 75 1.17 -37.25 14.79
N GLY A 76 1.85 -37.80 13.79
CA GLY A 76 1.20 -38.44 12.65
C GLY A 76 0.57 -37.55 11.58
N LEU A 77 0.61 -36.23 11.68
CA LEU A 77 0.15 -35.30 10.64
C LEU A 77 1.28 -35.04 9.62
N ASP A 78 0.99 -35.30 8.35
CA ASP A 78 1.87 -34.89 7.25
C ASP A 78 1.62 -33.42 6.89
N TYR A 79 2.47 -32.52 7.47
CA TYR A 79 2.37 -31.09 7.28
C TYR A 79 2.51 -30.68 5.81
N PHE A 80 3.40 -31.33 5.05
CA PHE A 80 3.64 -30.98 3.65
C PHE A 80 2.42 -31.28 2.78
N VAL A 81 1.88 -32.49 2.89
CA VAL A 81 0.69 -32.90 2.14
C VAL A 81 -0.53 -32.07 2.53
N THR A 82 -0.69 -31.80 3.85
CA THR A 82 -1.80 -30.97 4.35
C THR A 82 -1.72 -29.55 3.82
N THR A 83 -0.53 -28.94 3.85
CA THR A 83 -0.33 -27.58 3.33
C THR A 83 -0.60 -27.50 1.84
N ASN A 84 -0.18 -28.50 1.06
CA ASN A 84 -0.46 -28.51 -0.37
C ASN A 84 -1.94 -28.68 -0.69
N ALA A 85 -2.66 -29.50 0.08
CA ALA A 85 -4.11 -29.61 -0.03
C ALA A 85 -4.81 -28.28 0.27
N LEU A 86 -4.40 -27.59 1.36
CA LEU A 86 -4.94 -26.28 1.73
C LEU A 86 -4.66 -25.20 0.68
N LYS A 87 -3.46 -25.18 0.10
CA LYS A 87 -3.10 -24.23 -0.96
C LYS A 87 -4.01 -24.33 -2.19
N GLN A 88 -4.51 -25.53 -2.54
CA GLN A 88 -5.46 -25.70 -3.64
C GLN A 88 -6.77 -24.99 -3.36
N HIS A 89 -7.24 -24.98 -2.10
CA HIS A 89 -8.49 -24.35 -1.68
C HIS A 89 -8.40 -22.84 -1.48
N LEU A 90 -7.18 -22.24 -1.46
CA LEU A 90 -7.01 -20.79 -1.40
C LEU A 90 -7.51 -20.05 -2.65
N LEU A 91 -7.69 -20.75 -3.75
CA LEU A 91 -8.18 -20.20 -5.02
C LEU A 91 -9.58 -20.72 -5.38
N ASP A 92 -10.31 -21.26 -4.40
CA ASP A 92 -11.69 -21.75 -4.58
C ASP A 92 -12.65 -20.59 -4.92
N GLN A 93 -13.78 -20.90 -5.55
CA GLN A 93 -14.80 -19.92 -5.92
C GLN A 93 -15.49 -19.29 -4.72
N HIS A 94 -15.66 -20.06 -3.63
CA HIS A 94 -16.38 -19.66 -2.42
C HIS A 94 -15.42 -19.03 -1.39
N ASP A 95 -15.79 -17.85 -0.90
CA ASP A 95 -15.04 -17.11 0.12
C ASP A 95 -14.92 -17.87 1.45
N GLN A 96 -15.97 -18.57 1.88
CA GLN A 96 -15.93 -19.40 3.09
C GLN A 96 -14.87 -20.49 3.03
N THR A 97 -14.74 -21.15 1.86
CA THR A 97 -13.71 -22.18 1.65
C THR A 97 -12.32 -21.61 1.73
N ARG A 98 -12.09 -20.44 1.07
CA ARG A 98 -10.80 -19.74 1.12
C ARG A 98 -10.44 -19.27 2.52
N LEU A 99 -11.43 -18.71 3.24
CA LEU A 99 -11.25 -18.24 4.61
C LEU A 99 -10.86 -19.39 5.56
N GLN A 100 -11.59 -20.48 5.51
CA GLN A 100 -11.29 -21.66 6.32
C GLN A 100 -9.93 -22.27 5.98
N ALA A 101 -9.53 -22.29 4.72
CA ALA A 101 -8.20 -22.75 4.32
C ALA A 101 -7.09 -21.87 4.93
N LEU A 102 -7.27 -20.54 4.97
CA LEU A 102 -6.35 -19.61 5.63
C LEU A 102 -6.28 -19.82 7.15
N GLU A 103 -7.42 -20.00 7.80
CA GLU A 103 -7.49 -20.29 9.25
C GLU A 103 -6.75 -21.58 9.60
N TRP A 104 -6.92 -22.63 8.79
CA TRP A 104 -6.15 -23.86 8.90
C TRP A 104 -4.65 -23.62 8.79
N LEU A 105 -4.22 -22.86 7.79
CA LEU A 105 -2.80 -22.54 7.60
C LEU A 105 -2.23 -21.72 8.77
N MET A 106 -3.00 -20.77 9.32
CA MET A 106 -2.60 -19.98 10.50
C MET A 106 -2.40 -20.88 11.73
N MET A 107 -3.35 -21.78 12.00
CA MET A 107 -3.26 -22.71 13.14
C MET A 107 -2.06 -23.65 12.99
N LEU A 108 -1.89 -24.24 11.83
CA LEU A 108 -0.78 -25.14 11.57
C LEU A 108 0.57 -24.41 11.66
N HIS A 109 0.66 -23.18 11.16
CA HIS A 109 1.88 -22.36 11.27
C HIS A 109 2.17 -21.96 12.73
N ALA A 110 1.16 -21.68 13.53
CA ALA A 110 1.34 -21.42 14.96
C ALA A 110 2.00 -22.59 15.67
N LYS A 111 1.62 -23.84 15.31
CA LYS A 111 2.13 -25.07 15.90
C LYS A 111 3.51 -25.50 15.40
N SER A 112 3.76 -25.34 14.11
CA SER A 112 5.01 -25.80 13.49
C SER A 112 5.50 -24.80 12.41
N PRO A 113 6.08 -23.67 12.81
CA PRO A 113 6.49 -22.61 11.87
C PRO A 113 7.52 -23.08 10.85
N THR A 114 8.46 -23.94 11.25
CA THR A 114 9.58 -24.38 10.42
C THR A 114 9.20 -25.46 9.39
N LYS A 115 8.05 -26.13 9.56
CA LYS A 115 7.64 -27.25 8.71
C LYS A 115 6.67 -26.85 7.59
N LEU A 116 5.99 -25.71 7.73
CA LEU A 116 4.92 -25.35 6.80
C LEU A 116 5.38 -24.53 5.60
N PHE A 117 6.23 -23.54 5.84
CA PHE A 117 6.63 -22.60 4.80
C PHE A 117 8.16 -22.61 4.69
N SER A 118 8.67 -23.27 3.66
CA SER A 118 9.96 -22.95 3.11
C SER A 118 9.76 -21.80 2.12
N ILE A 119 10.50 -20.72 2.28
CA ILE A 119 10.39 -19.55 1.37
C ILE A 119 10.75 -19.92 -0.06
N GLN A 120 11.47 -21.02 -0.23
CA GLN A 120 11.88 -21.57 -1.54
C GLN A 120 10.76 -22.35 -2.25
N ASP A 121 9.65 -22.71 -1.57
CA ASP A 121 8.60 -23.57 -2.15
C ASP A 121 7.50 -22.81 -2.91
N GLY A 122 7.66 -21.53 -3.18
CA GLY A 122 6.64 -20.73 -3.86
C GLY A 122 5.34 -20.52 -3.07
N SER A 123 5.32 -20.90 -1.79
CA SER A 123 4.13 -20.78 -0.92
C SER A 123 3.73 -19.34 -0.71
N ILE A 124 4.69 -18.44 -0.55
CA ILE A 124 4.45 -17.01 -0.36
C ILE A 124 3.83 -16.39 -1.61
N SER A 125 4.24 -16.81 -2.81
CA SER A 125 3.67 -16.29 -4.05
C SER A 125 2.18 -16.63 -4.21
N VAL A 126 1.72 -17.77 -3.69
CA VAL A 126 0.29 -18.13 -3.68
C VAL A 126 -0.47 -17.20 -2.71
N LEU A 127 0.03 -16.99 -1.50
CA LEU A 127 -0.56 -16.06 -0.53
C LEU A 127 -0.61 -14.62 -1.08
N LEU A 128 0.47 -14.14 -1.71
CA LEU A 128 0.48 -12.82 -2.36
C LEU A 128 -0.56 -12.70 -3.51
N ARG A 129 -0.98 -13.81 -4.14
CA ARG A 129 -2.08 -13.80 -5.09
C ARG A 129 -3.44 -13.66 -4.41
N VAL A 130 -3.60 -14.21 -3.22
CA VAL A 130 -4.83 -14.09 -2.42
C VAL A 130 -5.09 -12.64 -1.98
N LEU A 131 -4.07 -11.79 -1.89
CA LEU A 131 -4.23 -10.35 -1.63
C LEU A 131 -5.06 -9.62 -2.71
N SER A 132 -5.25 -10.21 -3.89
CA SER A 132 -6.14 -9.68 -4.94
C SER A 132 -7.56 -10.26 -4.87
N ASP A 133 -7.94 -10.86 -3.75
CA ASP A 133 -9.28 -11.43 -3.53
C ASP A 133 -10.36 -10.33 -3.50
N PRO A 134 -11.57 -10.59 -4.00
CA PRO A 134 -12.68 -9.64 -3.90
C PRO A 134 -13.21 -9.47 -2.47
N SER A 135 -12.99 -10.43 -1.57
CA SER A 135 -13.44 -10.41 -0.17
C SER A 135 -12.41 -9.76 0.75
N GLU A 136 -12.82 -8.70 1.45
CA GLU A 136 -11.98 -8.02 2.45
C GLU A 136 -11.59 -8.95 3.61
N GLU A 137 -12.50 -9.83 4.04
CA GLU A 137 -12.24 -10.77 5.13
C GLU A 137 -11.13 -11.76 4.78
N VAL A 138 -11.12 -12.26 3.54
CA VAL A 138 -10.07 -13.15 3.02
C VAL A 138 -8.72 -12.43 3.00
N ILE A 139 -8.68 -11.19 2.49
CA ILE A 139 -7.46 -10.37 2.46
C ILE A 139 -6.92 -10.13 3.88
N LEU A 140 -7.78 -9.79 4.83
CA LEU A 140 -7.36 -9.54 6.23
C LEU A 140 -6.85 -10.81 6.90
N CYS A 141 -7.48 -11.96 6.64
CA CYS A 141 -7.05 -13.25 7.16
C CYS A 141 -5.68 -13.65 6.57
N ASP A 142 -5.50 -13.49 5.26
CA ASP A 142 -4.24 -13.75 4.57
C ASP A 142 -3.11 -12.83 5.08
N LEU A 143 -3.39 -11.54 5.29
CA LEU A 143 -2.44 -10.62 5.89
C LEU A 143 -2.00 -11.01 7.30
N ARG A 144 -2.91 -11.56 8.12
CA ARG A 144 -2.56 -12.10 9.44
C ARG A 144 -1.59 -13.27 9.31
N LEU A 145 -1.86 -14.18 8.38
CA LEU A 145 -0.97 -15.32 8.11
C LEU A 145 0.40 -14.85 7.60
N LEU A 146 0.44 -13.95 6.62
CA LEU A 146 1.68 -13.37 6.09
C LEU A 146 2.49 -12.66 7.18
N THR A 147 1.83 -11.88 8.03
CA THR A 147 2.52 -11.20 9.14
C THR A 147 3.04 -12.18 10.18
N GLN A 148 2.32 -13.26 10.47
CA GLN A 148 2.77 -14.31 11.36
C GLN A 148 4.02 -15.03 10.82
N ILE A 149 4.08 -15.28 9.52
CA ILE A 149 5.25 -15.85 8.83
C ILE A 149 6.42 -14.85 8.91
N CYS A 150 6.20 -13.60 8.53
CA CYS A 150 7.24 -12.56 8.47
C CYS A 150 7.76 -12.14 9.84
N SER A 151 6.97 -12.28 10.91
CA SER A 151 7.41 -11.94 12.27
C SER A 151 8.56 -12.82 12.78
N ARG A 152 8.66 -14.03 12.26
CA ARG A 152 9.70 -15.02 12.60
C ARG A 152 10.78 -15.15 11.54
N ALA A 153 10.61 -14.47 10.39
CA ALA A 153 11.58 -14.47 9.31
C ALA A 153 12.80 -13.62 9.66
N ASP A 154 13.97 -14.05 9.21
CA ASP A 154 15.19 -13.25 9.26
C ASP A 154 15.11 -12.05 8.30
N GLU A 155 16.06 -11.13 8.38
CA GLU A 155 16.05 -9.89 7.61
C GLU A 155 16.13 -10.14 6.08
N HIS A 156 16.86 -11.17 5.67
CA HIS A 156 16.99 -11.52 4.25
C HIS A 156 15.65 -12.00 3.68
N HIS A 157 14.97 -12.91 4.36
CA HIS A 157 13.67 -13.45 3.93
C HIS A 157 12.56 -12.39 4.03
N PHE A 158 12.64 -11.51 5.04
CA PHE A 158 11.72 -10.39 5.13
C PHE A 158 11.88 -9.40 3.96
N ARG A 159 13.13 -9.14 3.54
CA ARG A 159 13.40 -8.30 2.37
C ARG A 159 12.86 -8.95 1.08
N LEU A 160 13.06 -10.25 0.88
CA LEU A 160 12.50 -10.98 -0.26
C LEU A 160 10.98 -10.87 -0.30
N PHE A 161 10.30 -11.12 0.81
CA PHE A 161 8.85 -10.97 0.91
C PHE A 161 8.37 -9.57 0.49
N LEU A 162 9.02 -8.50 0.97
CA LEU A 162 8.66 -7.13 0.59
C LEU A 162 8.98 -6.84 -0.89
N THR A 163 10.02 -7.45 -1.45
CA THR A 163 10.32 -7.35 -2.89
C THR A 163 9.21 -8.00 -3.72
N ASP A 164 8.82 -9.23 -3.39
CA ASP A 164 7.73 -9.95 -4.07
C ASP A 164 6.39 -9.19 -3.95
N LEU A 165 6.13 -8.57 -2.79
CA LEU A 165 4.94 -7.73 -2.60
C LEU A 165 4.95 -6.49 -3.51
N LEU A 166 6.10 -5.81 -3.62
CA LEU A 166 6.24 -4.65 -4.51
C LEU A 166 6.12 -5.05 -5.98
N GLU A 167 6.69 -6.19 -6.39
CA GLU A 167 6.51 -6.75 -7.73
C GLU A 167 5.04 -7.06 -8.03
N ARG A 168 4.32 -7.58 -7.03
CA ARG A 168 2.88 -7.82 -7.15
C ARG A 168 2.10 -6.52 -7.33
N PHE A 169 2.43 -5.46 -6.59
CA PHE A 169 1.83 -4.14 -6.78
C PHE A 169 2.18 -3.50 -8.13
N ALA A 170 3.39 -3.74 -8.64
CA ALA A 170 3.80 -3.26 -9.95
C ALA A 170 3.03 -3.97 -11.08
N ALA A 171 2.83 -5.30 -10.95
CA ALA A 171 2.08 -6.11 -11.91
C ALA A 171 0.56 -5.82 -11.87
N ASP A 172 0.00 -5.54 -10.69
CA ASP A 172 -1.43 -5.29 -10.48
C ASP A 172 -1.65 -3.91 -9.84
N ARG A 173 -1.75 -2.87 -10.68
CA ARG A 173 -2.00 -1.48 -10.25
C ARG A 173 -3.34 -1.31 -9.52
N ARG A 174 -4.35 -2.12 -9.85
CA ARG A 174 -5.66 -2.07 -9.18
C ARG A 174 -5.56 -2.53 -7.74
N LEU A 175 -4.76 -3.57 -7.48
CA LEU A 175 -4.48 -4.02 -6.12
C LEU A 175 -3.84 -2.90 -5.29
N LEU A 176 -2.85 -2.19 -5.85
CA LEU A 176 -2.20 -1.07 -5.17
C LEU A 176 -3.18 0.06 -4.86
N GLU A 177 -4.03 0.43 -5.81
CA GLU A 177 -5.00 1.52 -5.66
C GLU A 177 -6.10 1.20 -4.64
N SER A 178 -6.64 -0.03 -4.68
CA SER A 178 -7.76 -0.45 -3.82
C SER A 178 -7.31 -0.87 -2.42
N TRP A 179 -6.28 -1.69 -2.33
CA TRP A 179 -5.88 -2.38 -1.09
C TRP A 179 -4.48 -2.05 -0.61
N GLY A 180 -3.63 -1.43 -1.43
CA GLY A 180 -2.22 -1.19 -1.11
C GLY A 180 -2.02 -0.44 0.21
N SER A 181 -2.82 0.60 0.46
CA SER A 181 -2.75 1.36 1.72
C SER A 181 -3.15 0.50 2.94
N LEU A 182 -4.19 -0.33 2.82
CA LEU A 182 -4.62 -1.23 3.89
C LEU A 182 -3.55 -2.28 4.18
N ILE A 183 -3.03 -2.93 3.13
CA ILE A 183 -2.00 -3.97 3.23
C ILE A 183 -0.77 -3.43 3.97
N ILE A 184 -0.24 -2.28 3.54
CA ILE A 184 0.96 -1.69 4.15
C ILE A 184 0.69 -1.28 5.59
N ARG A 185 -0.47 -0.71 5.90
CA ARG A 185 -0.85 -0.34 7.27
C ARG A 185 -0.95 -1.56 8.18
N GLN A 186 -1.58 -2.65 7.72
CA GLN A 186 -1.67 -3.90 8.48
C GLN A 186 -0.29 -4.53 8.72
N LEU A 187 0.59 -4.53 7.70
CA LEU A 187 1.98 -4.95 7.89
C LEU A 187 2.68 -4.09 8.95
N CYS A 188 2.47 -2.77 8.96
CA CYS A 188 3.05 -1.88 9.96
C CYS A 188 2.51 -2.11 11.38
N VAL A 189 1.24 -2.48 11.54
CA VAL A 189 0.64 -2.81 12.83
C VAL A 189 1.30 -4.06 13.43
N HIS A 190 1.49 -5.09 12.62
CA HIS A 190 1.94 -6.39 13.10
C HIS A 190 3.47 -6.56 13.12
N LEU A 191 4.22 -5.90 12.22
CA LEU A 191 5.67 -6.12 12.02
C LEU A 191 6.56 -4.96 12.49
N GLN A 192 6.00 -3.97 13.17
CA GLN A 192 6.65 -2.72 13.56
C GLN A 192 7.02 -1.81 12.38
N THR A 193 6.58 -0.57 12.45
CA THR A 193 6.78 0.45 11.41
C THR A 193 8.25 0.74 11.12
N GLU A 194 9.08 0.66 12.17
CA GLU A 194 10.53 0.89 12.11
C GLU A 194 11.30 -0.20 11.36
N ARG A 195 10.70 -1.38 11.17
CA ARG A 195 11.27 -2.46 10.36
C ARG A 195 10.78 -2.37 8.91
N VAL A 196 9.48 -2.15 8.72
CA VAL A 196 8.83 -2.18 7.38
C VAL A 196 9.27 -1.02 6.50
N PHE A 197 9.17 0.22 6.98
CA PHE A 197 9.42 1.42 6.17
C PHE A 197 10.86 1.54 5.66
N PRO A 198 11.91 1.32 6.48
CA PRO A 198 13.28 1.40 5.99
C PRO A 198 13.62 0.34 4.93
N VAL A 199 13.10 -0.88 5.07
CA VAL A 199 13.35 -1.94 4.08
C VAL A 199 12.62 -1.64 2.77
N LEU A 200 11.37 -1.17 2.82
CA LEU A 200 10.66 -0.69 1.62
C LEU A 200 11.41 0.47 0.95
N ALA A 201 11.94 1.41 1.74
CA ALA A 201 12.70 2.52 1.20
C ALA A 201 13.98 2.06 0.49
N ASP A 202 14.72 1.12 1.05
CA ASP A 202 15.94 0.60 0.45
C ASP A 202 15.68 -0.18 -0.85
N ILE A 203 14.55 -0.89 -0.94
CA ILE A 203 14.18 -1.60 -2.17
C ILE A 203 13.77 -0.59 -3.26
N LEU A 204 12.92 0.39 -2.89
CA LEU A 204 12.40 1.38 -3.85
C LEU A 204 13.46 2.38 -4.32
N GLU A 205 14.50 2.70 -3.52
CA GLU A 205 15.60 3.59 -3.92
C GLU A 205 16.30 3.09 -5.20
N THR A 206 16.40 1.76 -5.36
CA THR A 206 17.09 1.11 -6.49
C THR A 206 16.14 0.45 -7.48
N TYR A 207 14.82 0.71 -7.37
CA TYR A 207 13.83 0.06 -8.22
C TYR A 207 13.95 0.51 -9.68
N GLU A 208 13.85 -0.44 -10.62
CA GLU A 208 14.07 -0.17 -12.05
C GLU A 208 12.94 0.66 -12.67
N ASP A 209 11.68 0.34 -12.33
CA ASP A 209 10.52 1.11 -12.79
C ASP A 209 10.37 2.39 -11.97
N LEU A 210 10.89 3.50 -12.52
CA LEU A 210 10.86 4.80 -11.87
C LEU A 210 9.43 5.35 -11.70
N GLU A 211 8.52 5.04 -12.62
CA GLU A 211 7.12 5.47 -12.53
C GLU A 211 6.43 4.78 -11.36
N PHE A 212 6.57 3.46 -11.26
CA PHE A 212 6.07 2.69 -10.13
C PHE A 212 6.68 3.18 -8.81
N ALA A 213 8.01 3.39 -8.77
CA ALA A 213 8.69 3.90 -7.58
C ALA A 213 8.10 5.24 -7.12
N SER A 214 7.82 6.18 -8.05
CA SER A 214 7.20 7.47 -7.74
C SER A 214 5.79 7.31 -7.16
N ILE A 215 4.95 6.47 -7.77
CA ILE A 215 3.57 6.19 -7.29
C ILE A 215 3.62 5.53 -5.91
N MET A 216 4.52 4.56 -5.73
CA MET A 216 4.66 3.85 -4.46
C MET A 216 5.13 4.77 -3.34
N VAL A 217 6.11 5.64 -3.61
CA VAL A 217 6.57 6.67 -2.66
C VAL A 217 5.47 7.64 -2.30
N GLN A 218 4.64 8.06 -3.27
CA GLN A 218 3.48 8.90 -3.00
C GLN A 218 2.50 8.21 -2.02
N ASN A 219 2.20 6.92 -2.24
CA ASN A 219 1.34 6.15 -1.35
C ASN A 219 1.96 5.99 0.05
N LEU A 220 3.25 5.63 0.13
CA LEU A 220 3.97 5.53 1.41
C LEU A 220 3.99 6.86 2.16
N ASN A 221 4.16 7.98 1.47
CA ASN A 221 4.11 9.30 2.07
C ASN A 221 2.72 9.62 2.65
N MET A 222 1.66 9.30 1.91
CA MET A 222 0.28 9.47 2.40
C MET A 222 0.01 8.61 3.63
N ILE A 223 0.46 7.36 3.63
CA ILE A 223 0.36 6.45 4.78
C ILE A 223 1.19 7.00 5.95
N LEU A 224 2.44 7.43 5.70
CA LEU A 224 3.31 8.01 6.72
C LEU A 224 2.67 9.20 7.41
N VAL A 225 2.01 10.08 6.67
CA VAL A 225 1.38 11.29 7.22
C VAL A 225 0.04 10.97 7.88
N ALA A 226 -0.84 10.20 7.24
CA ALA A 226 -2.23 10.05 7.67
C ALA A 226 -2.45 8.99 8.75
N SER A 227 -1.66 7.92 8.79
CA SER A 227 -1.93 6.74 9.62
C SER A 227 -1.51 6.92 11.08
N GLN A 228 -2.37 6.52 12.00
CA GLN A 228 -2.10 6.61 13.44
C GLN A 228 -0.98 5.66 13.88
N GLU A 229 -0.90 4.52 13.25
CA GLU A 229 0.07 3.44 13.49
C GLU A 229 1.51 3.91 13.28
N LEU A 230 1.72 4.92 12.42
CA LEU A 230 3.03 5.49 12.12
C LEU A 230 3.43 6.67 13.02
N LYS A 231 2.65 6.97 14.06
CA LYS A 231 3.00 8.03 15.02
C LYS A 231 4.37 7.85 15.68
N PRO A 232 4.81 6.64 16.09
CA PRO A 232 6.16 6.43 16.61
C PRO A 232 7.24 6.78 15.57
N LEU A 233 7.10 6.29 14.34
CA LEU A 233 8.04 6.57 13.25
C LEU A 233 8.12 8.08 12.97
N ARG A 234 6.97 8.78 12.87
CA ARG A 234 6.95 10.24 12.70
C ARG A 234 7.69 11.00 13.81
N ARG A 235 7.58 10.54 15.07
CA ARG A 235 8.32 11.15 16.20
C ARG A 235 9.82 10.98 16.04
N ARG A 236 10.28 9.79 15.64
CA ARG A 236 11.70 9.50 15.43
C ARG A 236 12.30 10.35 14.32
N ILE A 237 11.68 10.39 13.14
CA ILE A 237 12.19 11.19 12.01
C ILE A 237 12.10 12.70 12.26
N ARG A 238 11.19 13.15 13.13
CA ARG A 238 11.11 14.56 13.53
C ARG A 238 12.22 14.95 14.50
N ALA A 239 12.65 14.05 15.37
CA ALA A 239 13.62 14.37 16.42
C ALA A 239 15.00 14.73 15.85
N LEU A 240 15.56 13.94 14.91
CA LEU A 240 16.88 14.11 14.27
C LEU A 240 18.06 14.37 15.24
N ASP A 241 17.87 14.03 16.51
CA ASP A 241 18.80 14.30 17.61
C ASP A 241 19.82 13.19 17.80
N THR A 242 19.49 11.98 17.37
CA THR A 242 20.37 10.80 17.43
C THR A 242 20.86 10.39 16.06
N ARG A 243 22.01 9.75 16.00
CA ARG A 243 22.58 9.22 14.74
C ARG A 243 21.65 8.22 14.05
N GLU A 244 20.93 7.41 14.85
CA GLU A 244 19.95 6.45 14.31
C GLU A 244 18.78 7.15 13.63
N HIS A 245 18.24 8.23 14.23
CA HIS A 245 17.16 9.02 13.65
C HIS A 245 17.60 9.73 12.37
N GLN A 246 18.84 10.20 12.33
CA GLN A 246 19.43 10.84 11.14
C GLN A 246 19.63 9.82 10.01
N GLN A 247 20.15 8.64 10.31
CA GLN A 247 20.30 7.56 9.33
C GLN A 247 18.94 7.11 8.79
N LEU A 248 17.94 6.97 9.65
CA LEU A 248 16.58 6.65 9.24
C LEU A 248 16.01 7.72 8.30
N PHE A 249 16.19 9.00 8.64
CA PHE A 249 15.77 10.10 7.76
C PHE A 249 16.49 10.05 6.41
N VAL A 250 17.81 9.86 6.38
CA VAL A 250 18.59 9.76 5.15
C VAL A 250 18.12 8.64 4.25
N ARG A 251 17.87 7.43 4.81
CA ARG A 251 17.31 6.29 4.06
C ARG A 251 15.96 6.62 3.44
N LEU A 252 15.04 7.15 4.24
CA LEU A 252 13.73 7.54 3.74
C LEU A 252 13.83 8.66 2.69
N TYR A 253 14.65 9.69 2.93
CA TYR A 253 14.80 10.80 2.00
C TYR A 253 15.31 10.38 0.63
N ARG A 254 16.27 9.45 0.56
CA ARG A 254 16.80 8.93 -0.71
C ARG A 254 15.68 8.28 -1.53
N CYS A 255 14.87 7.43 -0.91
CA CYS A 255 13.70 6.84 -1.56
C CYS A 255 12.65 7.89 -1.93
N TRP A 256 12.33 8.82 -1.00
CA TRP A 256 11.36 9.89 -1.24
C TRP A 256 11.75 10.82 -2.38
N SER A 257 13.03 10.85 -2.74
CA SER A 257 13.53 11.59 -3.91
C SER A 257 12.93 11.13 -5.24
N HIS A 258 12.26 9.97 -5.31
CA HIS A 258 11.50 9.55 -6.50
C HIS A 258 10.22 10.35 -6.74
N ASN A 259 9.68 11.02 -5.69
CA ASN A 259 8.53 11.91 -5.83
C ASN A 259 8.81 13.25 -5.18
N ALA A 260 8.87 14.31 -6.00
CA ALA A 260 9.30 15.64 -5.58
C ALA A 260 8.46 16.23 -4.43
N ILE A 261 7.13 16.07 -4.48
CA ILE A 261 6.24 16.62 -3.46
C ILE A 261 6.29 15.79 -2.18
N SER A 262 6.47 14.48 -2.29
CA SER A 262 6.67 13.62 -1.12
C SER A 262 7.98 13.95 -0.37
N ALA A 263 9.07 14.23 -1.10
CA ALA A 263 10.34 14.67 -0.51
C ALA A 263 10.17 16.01 0.21
N LEU A 264 9.48 16.98 -0.40
CA LEU A 264 9.14 18.26 0.23
C LEU A 264 8.30 18.05 1.50
N CYS A 265 7.27 17.19 1.44
CA CYS A 265 6.42 16.85 2.57
C CYS A 265 7.24 16.24 3.73
N LEU A 266 8.17 15.33 3.44
CA LEU A 266 9.07 14.74 4.43
C LEU A 266 9.94 15.82 5.10
N CYS A 267 10.50 16.76 4.34
CA CYS A 267 11.28 17.88 4.89
C CYS A 267 10.43 18.80 5.79
N LEU A 268 9.20 19.10 5.42
CA LEU A 268 8.28 19.88 6.25
C LEU A 268 7.89 19.12 7.52
N LEU A 269 7.65 17.82 7.44
CA LEU A 269 7.32 16.95 8.58
C LEU A 269 8.46 16.90 9.61
N THR A 270 9.71 16.85 9.12
CA THR A 270 10.92 16.81 9.94
C THR A 270 11.39 18.20 10.36
N GLN A 271 10.71 19.27 9.93
CA GLN A 271 11.06 20.66 10.19
C GLN A 271 12.46 21.08 9.64
N SER A 272 12.92 20.43 8.60
CA SER A 272 14.17 20.74 7.90
C SER A 272 13.91 21.82 6.82
N TYR A 273 13.48 23.01 7.25
CA TYR A 273 12.93 24.04 6.36
C TYR A 273 13.91 24.64 5.39
N GLU A 274 15.19 24.77 5.77
CA GLU A 274 16.23 25.24 4.86
C GLU A 274 16.42 24.26 3.71
N HIS A 275 16.48 22.97 4.02
CA HIS A 275 16.58 21.94 2.99
C HIS A 275 15.30 21.87 2.13
N ALA A 276 14.11 21.97 2.75
CA ALA A 276 12.84 22.07 2.03
C ALA A 276 12.82 23.24 1.03
N TYR A 277 13.34 24.40 1.43
CA TYR A 277 13.46 25.56 0.53
C TYR A 277 14.42 25.29 -0.62
N ASN A 278 15.56 24.64 -0.37
CA ASN A 278 16.51 24.28 -1.41
C ASN A 278 15.92 23.25 -2.40
N VAL A 279 15.14 22.28 -1.93
CA VAL A 279 14.36 21.33 -2.77
C VAL A 279 13.36 22.11 -3.63
N LEU A 280 12.62 23.03 -3.02
CA LEU A 280 11.60 23.82 -3.73
C LEU A 280 12.22 24.70 -4.86
N ARG A 281 13.44 25.20 -4.65
CA ARG A 281 14.14 25.96 -5.70
C ARG A 281 14.44 25.11 -6.94
N ILE A 282 14.66 23.82 -6.76
CA ILE A 282 14.89 22.90 -7.90
C ILE A 282 13.63 22.73 -8.74
N PHE A 283 12.42 22.93 -8.14
CA PHE A 283 11.17 22.85 -8.91
C PHE A 283 11.06 23.88 -10.02
N ALA A 284 11.80 25.01 -9.90
CA ALA A 284 11.86 25.99 -10.97
C ALA A 284 12.56 25.47 -12.24
N ASP A 285 13.42 24.46 -12.08
CA ASP A 285 14.17 23.81 -13.16
C ASP A 285 13.43 22.57 -13.71
N LEU A 286 12.31 22.16 -13.09
CA LEU A 286 11.52 21.00 -13.48
C LEU A 286 10.24 21.43 -14.23
N ASP A 287 9.85 20.61 -15.20
CA ASP A 287 8.53 20.78 -15.84
C ASP A 287 7.41 20.46 -14.85
N VAL A 288 6.60 21.44 -14.53
CA VAL A 288 5.48 21.31 -13.60
C VAL A 288 4.31 20.61 -14.28
N SER A 289 4.12 19.33 -13.98
CA SER A 289 3.00 18.54 -14.49
C SER A 289 1.70 18.81 -13.70
N LEU A 290 0.55 18.52 -14.33
CA LEU A 290 -0.75 18.59 -13.65
C LEU A 290 -0.79 17.69 -12.39
N SER A 291 -0.22 16.49 -12.48
CA SER A 291 -0.11 15.58 -11.34
C SER A 291 0.67 16.19 -10.17
N MET A 292 1.75 16.90 -10.46
CA MET A 292 2.54 17.60 -9.45
C MET A 292 1.72 18.72 -8.78
N LEU A 293 0.96 19.51 -9.55
CA LEU A 293 0.08 20.55 -8.99
C LEU A 293 -1.00 19.98 -8.07
N LEU A 294 -1.63 18.87 -8.46
CA LEU A 294 -2.60 18.17 -7.61
C LEU A 294 -1.97 17.64 -6.31
N GLN A 295 -0.71 17.21 -6.35
CA GLN A 295 0.02 16.77 -5.17
C GLN A 295 0.36 17.96 -4.25
N VAL A 296 0.74 19.13 -4.79
CA VAL A 296 0.94 20.37 -4.02
C VAL A 296 -0.38 20.80 -3.36
N ASP A 297 -1.49 20.76 -4.09
CA ASP A 297 -2.82 21.06 -3.54
C ASP A 297 -3.16 20.16 -2.33
N LYS A 298 -2.95 18.85 -2.46
CA LYS A 298 -3.10 17.89 -1.35
C LYS A 298 -2.14 18.16 -0.20
N LEU A 299 -0.91 18.56 -0.47
CA LEU A 299 0.06 18.91 0.58
C LEU A 299 -0.40 20.13 1.38
N VAL A 300 -0.95 21.14 0.73
CA VAL A 300 -1.52 22.32 1.42
C VAL A 300 -2.69 21.89 2.32
N GLN A 301 -3.58 21.03 1.84
CA GLN A 301 -4.65 20.47 2.68
C GLN A 301 -4.11 19.70 3.88
N LEU A 302 -3.03 18.93 3.70
CA LEU A 302 -2.36 18.22 4.79
C LEU A 302 -1.71 19.18 5.80
N ILE A 303 -1.16 20.32 5.36
CA ILE A 303 -0.62 21.36 6.26
C ILE A 303 -1.70 21.90 7.19
N GLU A 304 -2.96 21.94 6.77
CA GLU A 304 -4.09 22.32 7.62
C GLU A 304 -4.53 21.20 8.60
N SER A 305 -4.06 19.97 8.41
CA SER A 305 -4.38 18.84 9.29
C SER A 305 -3.70 18.92 10.66
N PRO A 306 -4.18 18.18 11.68
CA PRO A 306 -3.57 18.17 13.01
C PRO A 306 -2.09 17.76 13.04
N ILE A 307 -1.61 17.03 12.04
CA ILE A 307 -0.22 16.51 11.98
C ILE A 307 0.79 17.65 11.85
N PHE A 308 0.43 18.69 11.12
CA PHE A 308 1.26 19.89 10.91
C PHE A 308 0.94 21.05 11.85
N THR A 309 0.24 20.80 12.96
CA THR A 309 -0.07 21.86 13.96
C THR A 309 1.19 22.58 14.44
N SER A 310 2.27 21.85 14.72
CA SER A 310 3.54 22.47 15.15
C SER A 310 4.14 23.40 14.08
N LEU A 311 4.06 23.03 12.80
CA LEU A 311 4.49 23.88 11.69
C LEU A 311 3.66 25.17 11.63
N ARG A 312 2.33 25.05 11.78
CA ARG A 312 1.45 26.23 11.78
C ARG A 312 1.70 27.16 12.98
N LEU A 313 2.00 26.60 14.15
CA LEU A 313 2.34 27.38 15.33
C LEU A 313 3.69 28.12 15.18
N GLN A 314 4.66 27.51 14.49
CA GLN A 314 5.95 28.15 14.19
C GLN A 314 5.82 29.35 13.23
N LEU A 315 4.73 29.49 12.50
CA LEU A 315 4.45 30.70 11.72
C LEU A 315 4.16 31.93 12.56
N LEU A 316 3.87 31.77 13.85
CA LEU A 316 3.71 32.91 14.79
C LEU A 316 5.05 33.60 15.08
N GLU A 317 6.17 32.91 14.80
CA GLU A 317 7.53 33.41 15.00
C GLU A 317 8.32 33.39 13.68
N PRO A 318 7.92 34.19 12.67
CA PRO A 318 8.48 34.13 11.32
C PRO A 318 9.98 34.49 11.29
N GLU A 319 10.45 35.30 12.23
CA GLU A 319 11.86 35.66 12.36
C GLU A 319 12.74 34.49 12.78
N GLN A 320 12.20 33.55 13.55
CA GLN A 320 12.93 32.35 13.95
C GLN A 320 12.88 31.25 12.87
N HIS A 321 11.87 31.30 12.00
CA HIS A 321 11.63 30.30 10.97
C HIS A 321 11.53 30.90 9.55
N PRO A 322 12.54 31.70 9.09
CA PRO A 322 12.45 32.42 7.80
C PRO A 322 12.35 31.48 6.60
N PHE A 323 12.97 30.32 6.65
CA PHE A 323 12.89 29.33 5.57
C PHE A 323 11.51 28.64 5.49
N LEU A 324 10.81 28.48 6.61
CA LEU A 324 9.43 27.99 6.60
C LEU A 324 8.52 28.94 5.80
N VAL A 325 8.62 30.23 6.12
CA VAL A 325 7.86 31.27 5.43
C VAL A 325 8.17 31.27 3.93
N LYS A 326 9.47 31.21 3.56
CA LYS A 326 9.92 31.14 2.17
C LYS A 326 9.37 29.88 1.45
N CYS A 327 9.35 28.72 2.12
CA CYS A 327 8.79 27.49 1.56
C CYS A 327 7.29 27.65 1.25
N LEU A 328 6.51 28.18 2.20
CA LEU A 328 5.07 28.31 2.02
C LEU A 328 4.74 29.34 0.91
N TYR A 329 5.49 30.44 0.82
CA TYR A 329 5.36 31.39 -0.30
C TYR A 329 5.76 30.75 -1.62
N GLY A 330 6.83 29.97 -1.66
CA GLY A 330 7.24 29.23 -2.86
C GLY A 330 6.16 28.28 -3.33
N MET A 331 5.54 27.53 -2.40
CA MET A 331 4.40 26.66 -2.72
C MET A 331 3.19 27.46 -3.24
N LEU A 332 2.92 28.63 -2.64
CA LEU A 332 1.84 29.51 -3.10
C LEU A 332 2.07 30.01 -4.54
N MET A 333 3.33 30.26 -4.93
CA MET A 333 3.68 30.69 -6.30
C MET A 333 3.55 29.55 -7.33
N LEU A 334 3.65 28.28 -6.90
CA LEU A 334 3.44 27.12 -7.77
C LEU A 334 1.96 26.81 -8.01
N LEU A 335 1.09 27.13 -7.06
CA LEU A 335 -0.32 26.77 -7.13
C LEU A 335 -1.09 27.63 -8.13
N PRO A 336 -1.96 27.03 -8.96
CA PRO A 336 -3.00 27.79 -9.67
C PRO A 336 -4.00 28.35 -8.64
N GLN A 337 -4.88 29.27 -9.08
CA GLN A 337 -5.91 29.87 -8.23
C GLN A 337 -7.00 28.84 -7.86
N SER A 338 -6.65 27.92 -6.97
CA SER A 338 -7.49 26.87 -6.41
C SER A 338 -7.97 27.21 -4.98
N SER A 339 -8.77 26.33 -4.40
CA SER A 339 -9.16 26.42 -2.98
C SER A 339 -7.95 26.32 -2.04
N ALA A 340 -6.96 25.47 -2.39
CA ALA A 340 -5.71 25.34 -1.63
C ALA A 340 -4.87 26.63 -1.71
N PHE A 341 -4.80 27.27 -2.90
CA PHE A 341 -4.19 28.60 -3.04
C PHE A 341 -4.84 29.61 -2.10
N ALA A 342 -6.19 29.69 -2.09
CA ALA A 342 -6.90 30.61 -1.23
C ALA A 342 -6.64 30.34 0.27
N THR A 343 -6.64 29.08 0.66
CA THR A 343 -6.37 28.64 2.04
C THR A 343 -4.97 29.04 2.49
N LEU A 344 -3.95 28.71 1.68
CA LEU A 344 -2.55 29.02 2.00
C LEU A 344 -2.31 30.54 2.01
N ARG A 345 -2.86 31.27 1.03
CA ARG A 345 -2.79 32.74 0.99
C ARG A 345 -3.39 33.38 2.23
N ASN A 346 -4.59 32.97 2.62
CA ASN A 346 -5.25 33.51 3.82
C ASN A 346 -4.43 33.24 5.08
N ARG A 347 -3.82 32.04 5.18
CA ARG A 347 -2.92 31.69 6.29
C ARG A 347 -1.70 32.62 6.34
N LEU A 348 -1.04 32.84 5.21
CA LEU A 348 0.13 33.71 5.13
C LEU A 348 -0.20 35.19 5.38
N GLN A 349 -1.35 35.68 4.90
CA GLN A 349 -1.81 37.03 5.18
C GLN A 349 -2.09 37.26 6.66
N ALA A 350 -2.67 36.28 7.35
CA ALA A 350 -2.91 36.36 8.80
C ALA A 350 -1.57 36.49 9.58
N VAL A 351 -0.52 35.81 9.15
CA VAL A 351 0.82 35.92 9.77
C VAL A 351 1.43 37.32 9.59
N HIS A 352 1.29 37.91 8.39
CA HIS A 352 1.78 39.29 8.13
C HIS A 352 1.09 40.33 8.99
N GLY A 353 -0.20 40.19 9.27
CA GLY A 353 -0.95 41.06 10.17
C GLY A 353 -0.44 41.02 11.62
N LEU A 354 0.09 39.88 12.05
CA LEU A 354 0.64 39.69 13.40
C LEU A 354 2.02 40.34 13.56
N GLY A 355 2.84 40.45 12.50
CA GLY A 355 4.16 41.11 12.54
C GLY A 355 4.11 42.59 12.95
N HIS A 356 2.97 43.29 12.79
CA HIS A 356 2.76 44.63 13.25
C HIS A 356 2.32 44.72 14.72
N LEU A 357 2.00 43.60 15.37
CA LEU A 357 1.58 43.53 16.78
C LEU A 357 2.74 43.16 17.73
N THR A 358 3.92 42.87 17.20
CA THR A 358 5.12 42.63 18.01
C THR A 358 5.57 43.97 18.60
N MET A 359 5.30 44.17 19.91
CA MET A 359 5.78 45.32 20.69
C MET A 359 7.31 45.43 20.59
N PRO A 360 7.85 46.62 20.30
CA PRO A 360 9.28 46.87 20.45
C PRO A 360 9.64 46.83 21.93
N ASN A 361 10.65 46.12 22.31
CA ASN A 361 11.23 45.96 23.62
C ASN A 361 10.71 44.79 24.47
N ASP A 362 11.23 43.65 24.20
CA ASP A 362 11.70 42.77 25.25
C ASP A 362 13.05 42.19 24.78
N GLU A 363 14.09 42.59 25.50
CA GLU A 363 15.42 41.96 25.44
C GLU A 363 15.33 40.55 25.96
N ARG A 364 14.68 39.68 25.19
CA ARG A 364 14.78 38.25 25.42
C ARG A 364 16.05 37.74 24.75
N PRO A 365 16.91 37.08 25.50
CA PRO A 365 18.12 36.51 24.93
C PRO A 365 17.72 35.61 23.74
N HIS A 366 18.34 35.79 22.61
CA HIS A 366 18.23 34.94 21.41
C HIS A 366 18.58 33.49 21.76
N THR A 367 17.71 32.83 22.50
CA THR A 367 17.89 31.48 23.01
C THR A 367 17.16 30.48 22.13
N ARG A 368 17.92 29.91 21.16
CA ARG A 368 18.01 28.45 20.97
C ARG A 368 16.78 27.71 20.49
N TYR A 369 16.03 28.21 19.51
CA TYR A 369 15.19 27.36 18.69
C TYR A 369 15.56 27.34 17.20
N ALA A 370 16.66 28.00 16.79
CA ALA A 370 17.34 27.56 15.59
C ALA A 370 17.82 26.15 15.89
N ARG A 371 17.15 25.14 15.34
CA ARG A 371 17.64 23.76 15.35
C ARG A 371 19.08 23.87 14.87
N GLN A 372 20.06 23.68 15.76
CA GLN A 372 21.45 23.64 15.40
C GLN A 372 21.55 22.73 14.20
N ALA A 373 22.19 23.19 13.13
CA ALA A 373 22.43 22.35 11.97
C ALA A 373 22.90 20.99 12.49
N THR A 374 22.10 19.95 12.25
CA THR A 374 22.42 18.61 12.73
C THR A 374 23.70 18.22 11.97
N PRO A 375 24.87 18.19 12.63
CA PRO A 375 26.17 18.18 11.92
C PRO A 375 26.40 16.91 11.14
N ASP A 376 25.64 15.85 11.41
CA ASP A 376 25.86 14.52 10.83
C ASP A 376 24.96 14.20 9.61
N VAL A 377 24.00 15.08 9.22
CA VAL A 377 23.18 14.87 8.02
C VAL A 377 23.84 15.50 6.82
N PRO A 378 24.17 14.73 5.75
CA PRO A 378 24.86 15.25 4.57
C PRO A 378 23.90 15.98 3.61
N TRP A 379 23.39 17.15 4.03
CA TRP A 379 22.35 17.91 3.33
C TRP A 379 22.67 18.20 1.86
N ASN A 380 23.94 18.52 1.54
CA ASN A 380 24.37 18.80 0.18
C ASN A 380 24.34 17.55 -0.70
N GLU A 381 24.74 16.39 -0.16
CA GLU A 381 24.70 15.12 -0.88
C GLU A 381 23.24 14.70 -1.13
N LEU A 382 22.36 14.88 -0.15
CA LEU A 382 20.94 14.62 -0.29
C LEU A 382 20.28 15.49 -1.37
N LEU A 383 20.64 16.78 -1.43
CA LEU A 383 20.14 17.68 -2.45
C LEU A 383 20.64 17.29 -3.86
N GLN A 384 21.90 16.89 -3.99
CA GLN A 384 22.46 16.38 -5.23
C GLN A 384 21.79 15.07 -5.66
N HIS A 385 21.57 14.16 -4.70
CA HIS A 385 20.84 12.91 -4.94
C HIS A 385 19.43 13.21 -5.47
N PHE A 386 18.67 14.06 -4.79
CA PHE A 386 17.34 14.49 -5.23
C PHE A 386 17.36 15.02 -6.67
N ARG A 387 18.28 15.95 -6.98
CA ARG A 387 18.41 16.52 -8.34
C ARG A 387 18.69 15.42 -9.37
N THR A 388 19.59 14.49 -9.06
CA THR A 388 19.94 13.39 -9.96
C THR A 388 18.75 12.46 -10.22
N VAL A 389 17.98 12.11 -9.19
CA VAL A 389 16.80 11.27 -9.32
C VAL A 389 15.72 11.97 -10.14
N GLN A 390 15.43 13.24 -9.87
CA GLN A 390 14.45 14.02 -10.63
C GLN A 390 14.81 14.15 -12.10
N LEU A 391 16.07 14.37 -12.43
CA LEU A 391 16.56 14.38 -13.83
C LEU A 391 16.39 13.02 -14.54
N ARG A 392 16.50 11.89 -13.79
CA ARG A 392 16.20 10.57 -14.37
C ARG A 392 14.72 10.42 -14.71
N HIS A 393 13.82 10.85 -13.82
CA HIS A 393 12.37 10.85 -14.07
C HIS A 393 12.01 11.71 -15.27
N GLU A 394 12.57 12.90 -15.38
CA GLU A 394 12.29 13.80 -16.48
C GLU A 394 12.77 13.23 -17.83
N ARG A 395 13.98 12.66 -17.87
CA ARG A 395 14.48 11.97 -19.08
C ARG A 395 13.56 10.83 -19.52
N LEU A 396 13.06 10.03 -18.57
CA LEU A 396 12.14 8.96 -18.87
C LEU A 396 10.83 9.50 -19.44
N ARG A 397 10.26 10.54 -18.82
CA ARG A 397 9.03 11.19 -19.29
C ARG A 397 9.17 11.71 -20.71
N LEU A 398 10.24 12.45 -21.00
CA LEU A 398 10.53 12.97 -22.34
C LEU A 398 10.76 11.86 -23.38
N ALA A 399 11.35 10.73 -22.98
CA ALA A 399 11.51 9.56 -23.85
C ALA A 399 10.14 8.93 -24.19
N THR A 400 9.26 8.81 -23.21
CA THR A 400 7.90 8.25 -23.40
C THR A 400 7.03 9.17 -24.27
N GLU A 401 7.07 10.49 -24.06
CA GLU A 401 6.34 11.49 -24.89
C GLU A 401 6.80 11.42 -26.35
N ARG A 402 8.10 11.29 -26.63
CA ARG A 402 8.61 11.13 -28.00
C ARG A 402 8.12 9.84 -28.69
N LEU A 403 7.93 8.78 -27.94
CA LEU A 403 7.42 7.51 -28.48
C LEU A 403 5.94 7.62 -28.82
N THR A 404 5.13 8.29 -27.99
CA THR A 404 3.70 8.50 -28.21
C THR A 404 3.42 9.47 -29.38
N ASP A 405 4.23 10.50 -29.56
CA ASP A 405 4.10 11.44 -30.69
C ASP A 405 4.46 10.82 -32.05
N ASN A 406 5.26 9.77 -32.06
CA ASN A 406 5.64 9.06 -33.30
C ASN A 406 4.60 8.01 -33.77
N GLU A 407 3.64 7.61 -32.92
CA GLU A 407 2.60 6.64 -33.32
C GLU A 407 1.45 7.18 -34.21
N PRO A 408 1.01 8.43 -34.16
CA PRO A 408 -0.15 8.87 -34.95
C PRO A 408 0.12 9.01 -36.45
N ARG A 409 1.37 9.13 -36.91
CA ARG A 409 1.66 9.35 -38.34
C ARG A 409 1.60 8.07 -39.21
N ARG A 410 1.59 6.87 -38.65
CA ARG A 410 1.49 5.62 -39.41
C ARG A 410 0.06 5.14 -39.70
N ARG A 411 -0.97 5.62 -39.01
CA ARG A 411 -2.37 5.21 -39.19
C ARG A 411 -3.19 6.10 -40.15
N VAL A 412 -2.70 7.28 -40.54
CA VAL A 412 -3.42 8.19 -41.45
C VAL A 412 -3.11 7.92 -42.93
N GLN A 413 -2.02 7.17 -43.24
CA GLN A 413 -1.63 6.89 -44.63
C GLN A 413 -2.27 5.62 -45.26
N GLN A 414 -3.21 4.95 -44.61
CA GLN A 414 -3.86 3.74 -45.13
C GLN A 414 -5.39 3.79 -45.20
N ARG A 415 -5.99 4.97 -45.26
CA ARG A 415 -7.39 5.13 -45.66
C ARG A 415 -7.48 5.99 -46.93
N GLU A 416 -7.45 5.31 -48.11
CA GLU A 416 -7.96 5.88 -49.35
C GLU A 416 -9.45 6.20 -49.19
N PRO A 417 -9.93 7.36 -49.65
CA PRO A 417 -11.34 7.68 -49.59
C PRO A 417 -12.09 6.89 -50.67
N ALA A 418 -13.09 6.13 -50.25
CA ALA A 418 -14.05 5.51 -51.17
C ALA A 418 -14.83 6.58 -51.98
N PRO A 419 -15.13 6.32 -53.27
CA PRO A 419 -15.74 7.36 -54.13
C PRO A 419 -17.19 7.67 -53.73
N PHE A 420 -17.49 8.94 -53.63
CA PHE A 420 -18.84 9.47 -53.41
C PHE A 420 -19.81 9.02 -54.51
N ALA A 421 -20.82 8.20 -54.18
CA ALA A 421 -21.98 7.96 -55.02
C ALA A 421 -22.89 9.20 -54.95
N ARG A 422 -23.11 9.82 -56.15
CA ARG A 422 -24.09 10.91 -56.36
C ARG A 422 -25.50 10.36 -56.07
N MET A 423 -26.15 10.88 -55.06
CA MET A 423 -27.61 10.79 -54.89
C MET A 423 -28.26 12.08 -55.44
N SER A 424 -29.01 11.91 -56.52
CA SER A 424 -29.86 12.90 -57.15
C SER A 424 -31.08 13.23 -56.26
N PHE A 425 -31.24 14.49 -55.94
CA PHE A 425 -32.46 15.05 -55.36
C PHE A 425 -33.53 15.20 -56.44
N THR A 426 -34.65 14.49 -56.32
CA THR A 426 -35.92 14.87 -56.99
C THR A 426 -36.80 15.55 -55.96
N ALA A 427 -37.11 16.84 -56.27
CA ALA A 427 -38.12 17.61 -55.60
C ALA A 427 -39.52 17.05 -55.91
N ASN A 428 -40.36 16.88 -54.90
CA ASN A 428 -41.79 16.78 -55.12
C ASN A 428 -42.55 17.70 -54.12
N ALA A 429 -43.18 18.68 -54.66
CA ALA A 429 -44.05 19.60 -53.95
C ALA A 429 -45.49 19.02 -53.88
N GLY A 430 -46.14 19.21 -52.75
CA GLY A 430 -47.53 18.78 -52.55
C GLY A 430 -48.07 19.13 -51.17
N THR A 431 -48.44 20.31 -50.94
CA THR A 431 -49.69 20.92 -50.45
C THR A 431 -50.63 20.18 -49.51
N ARG A 432 -51.06 20.96 -48.47
CA ARG A 432 -52.36 20.92 -47.69
C ARG A 432 -52.55 19.80 -46.68
N SER A 433 -53.12 19.97 -45.52
CA SER A 433 -54.15 20.91 -44.97
C SER A 433 -54.41 20.52 -43.52
N ALA A 434 -54.52 21.46 -42.65
CA ALA A 434 -55.40 21.77 -41.53
C ALA A 434 -56.17 20.65 -40.78
N ARG A 435 -56.32 20.93 -39.45
CA ARG A 435 -57.30 20.45 -38.44
C ARG A 435 -56.91 19.09 -37.77
N GLU A 436 -56.85 18.99 -36.45
CA GLU A 436 -57.53 19.62 -35.29
C GLU A 436 -56.57 19.60 -34.10
#